data_cd248b2593c3cb4dc2797eba33666c02
#
_entry.id   cd248b2593c3cb4dc2797eba33666c02
#
_cell.length_a   1.000
_cell.length_b   1.000
_cell.length_c   1.000
_cell.angle_alpha   90.00
_cell.angle_beta   90.00
_cell.angle_gamma   90.00
#
_symmetry.space_group_name_H-M   'P 1'
#
loop_
_entity.id
_entity.type
_entity.pdbx_description
1 polymer ?
#
loop_
_entity_poly.entity_id
_entity_poly.type
_entity_poly.pdbx_seq_one_letter_code
_entity_poly.pdbx_strand_id
1 'polypeptide(L)'
;MTRRSLPLLLAFTLACAAHEKSGDRAAALGDWRTAEREYAAAVAKEPEKKELQEKYRQAKAAALEDATKRAQACQTARDWECAFGEADYALSLDPTSAALASLRRDAGREVGYLRLRRAAESASRRDWATALQLVEGARAATDDPGVAAEGRRVEPGVVRGAVEEAERFRAARQFPEALDLLARAARVDPSLSPRLEAVRAEHERWKDAEAERYAAEGDALLAQRRFADAKASYDAAVRLRPQGRAQALARCAAHLAQGDEAIRRRDFPVAERAFAEAARLDVDGGIALAELDRVRVRPYAIRLRSVLVHATRPDGWPWAGSRTRGLDRALARLTSYTQGSAPAPVGVALDLARRIPPENQPTLVVTLALPDGRAFQSAPRRGVYALLDGSVVVAANAYDERTISLRVVHDAGGGRMTDVGLVAFRVADLVANREVALSEGSVTELRIEADVADQPDGTFSGLTQIGGAPAPAPAAPPVRPAPPPTR
;
A
#
# COMPACT_ATOMS: atom_id res chain seq x y z
N MET A 1 3.32 -50.47 -1.80
CA MET A 1 4.63 -49.84 -1.56
C MET A 1 5.62 -50.32 -2.61
N THR A 2 6.41 -49.50 -3.23
CA THR A 2 7.43 -49.70 -4.30
C THR A 2 7.01 -49.21 -5.67
N ARG A 3 7.36 -47.95 -5.99
CA ARG A 3 7.58 -47.42 -7.37
C ARG A 3 7.94 -45.92 -7.41
N ARG A 4 8.91 -45.43 -6.57
CA ARG A 4 9.33 -44.02 -6.63
C ARG A 4 10.87 -43.79 -6.67
N SER A 5 11.68 -44.81 -6.84
CA SER A 5 13.17 -44.70 -6.80
C SER A 5 13.86 -44.73 -8.16
N LEU A 6 13.15 -44.95 -9.28
CA LEU A 6 13.77 -45.00 -10.63
C LEU A 6 14.21 -43.65 -11.25
N PRO A 7 13.54 -42.49 -11.04
CA PRO A 7 13.96 -41.28 -11.73
C PRO A 7 15.24 -40.62 -11.17
N LEU A 8 15.62 -40.88 -9.92
CA LEU A 8 16.83 -40.30 -9.34
C LEU A 8 18.13 -40.93 -9.87
N LEU A 9 18.14 -42.23 -10.11
CA LEU A 9 19.30 -42.97 -10.68
C LEU A 9 19.57 -42.57 -12.13
N LEU A 10 18.54 -42.34 -12.96
CA LEU A 10 18.72 -41.89 -14.35
C LEU A 10 19.26 -40.46 -14.44
N ALA A 11 18.91 -39.56 -13.52
CA ALA A 11 19.44 -38.19 -13.47
C ALA A 11 20.95 -38.16 -13.11
N PHE A 12 21.40 -39.07 -12.24
CA PHE A 12 22.81 -39.18 -11.86
C PHE A 12 23.70 -39.69 -12.99
N THR A 13 23.26 -40.69 -13.77
CA THR A 13 24.05 -41.23 -14.88
C THR A 13 24.16 -40.27 -16.07
N LEU A 14 23.11 -39.49 -16.37
CA LEU A 14 23.13 -38.44 -17.39
C LEU A 14 24.12 -37.29 -17.06
N ALA A 15 24.19 -36.93 -15.78
CA ALA A 15 25.08 -35.86 -15.32
C ALA A 15 26.58 -36.27 -15.33
N CYS A 16 26.88 -37.54 -15.12
CA CYS A 16 28.27 -38.06 -15.23
C CYS A 16 28.77 -38.09 -16.69
N ALA A 17 27.93 -38.60 -17.60
CA ALA A 17 28.25 -38.63 -19.03
C ALA A 17 28.46 -37.21 -19.62
N ALA A 18 27.82 -36.19 -19.04
CA ALA A 18 28.02 -34.80 -19.45
C ALA A 18 29.41 -34.29 -19.07
N HIS A 19 29.89 -34.57 -17.84
CA HIS A 19 31.25 -34.18 -17.42
C HIS A 19 32.35 -34.93 -18.18
N GLU A 20 32.18 -36.24 -18.41
CA GLU A 20 33.15 -37.04 -19.21
C GLU A 20 33.28 -36.46 -20.62
N LYS A 21 32.16 -36.21 -21.32
CA LYS A 21 32.18 -35.59 -22.67
C LYS A 21 32.75 -34.17 -22.66
N SER A 22 32.51 -33.41 -21.62
CA SER A 22 33.12 -32.06 -21.47
C SER A 22 34.61 -32.14 -21.28
N GLY A 23 35.07 -33.07 -20.46
CA GLY A 23 36.48 -33.36 -20.26
C GLY A 23 37.18 -33.85 -21.54
N ASP A 24 36.58 -34.79 -22.29
CA ASP A 24 37.10 -35.26 -23.59
C ASP A 24 37.24 -34.12 -24.61
N ARG A 25 36.25 -33.20 -24.67
CA ARG A 25 36.32 -32.04 -25.54
C ARG A 25 37.41 -31.06 -25.13
N ALA A 26 37.54 -30.77 -23.84
CA ALA A 26 38.57 -29.89 -23.31
C ALA A 26 39.98 -30.48 -23.58
N ALA A 27 40.18 -31.79 -23.33
CA ALA A 27 41.43 -32.50 -23.63
C ALA A 27 41.80 -32.45 -25.13
N ALA A 28 40.80 -32.64 -25.99
CA ALA A 28 41.02 -32.55 -27.45
C ALA A 28 41.43 -31.14 -27.92
N LEU A 29 41.06 -30.09 -27.17
CA LEU A 29 41.47 -28.70 -27.41
C LEU A 29 42.77 -28.31 -26.70
N GLY A 30 43.39 -29.23 -25.92
CA GLY A 30 44.59 -28.95 -25.12
C GLY A 30 44.30 -28.09 -23.87
N ASP A 31 43.03 -27.87 -23.50
CA ASP A 31 42.66 -27.20 -22.26
C ASP A 31 42.68 -28.20 -21.10
N TRP A 32 43.87 -28.50 -20.66
CA TRP A 32 44.12 -29.52 -19.66
C TRP A 32 43.56 -29.12 -18.27
N ARG A 33 43.49 -27.83 -17.96
CA ARG A 33 42.93 -27.34 -16.71
C ARG A 33 41.41 -27.61 -16.63
N THR A 34 40.70 -27.36 -17.73
CA THR A 34 39.24 -27.69 -17.80
C THR A 34 39.04 -29.20 -17.86
N ALA A 35 39.88 -29.93 -18.62
CA ALA A 35 39.79 -31.40 -18.71
C ALA A 35 39.99 -32.06 -17.34
N GLU A 36 41.00 -31.66 -16.57
CA GLU A 36 41.26 -32.14 -15.20
C GLU A 36 40.06 -31.94 -14.29
N ARG A 37 39.50 -30.72 -14.25
CA ARG A 37 38.37 -30.38 -13.43
C ARG A 37 37.10 -31.18 -13.77
N GLU A 38 36.84 -31.33 -15.09
CA GLU A 38 35.66 -32.08 -15.55
C GLU A 38 35.78 -33.58 -15.27
N TYR A 39 36.98 -34.16 -15.49
CA TYR A 39 37.21 -35.57 -15.13
C TYR A 39 37.23 -35.79 -13.62
N ALA A 40 37.72 -34.84 -12.80
CA ALA A 40 37.65 -34.92 -11.36
C ALA A 40 36.18 -34.96 -10.91
N ALA A 41 35.33 -34.14 -11.51
CA ALA A 41 33.87 -34.14 -11.22
C ALA A 41 33.18 -35.44 -11.67
N ALA A 42 33.61 -36.04 -12.80
CA ALA A 42 33.12 -37.32 -13.28
C ALA A 42 33.53 -38.47 -12.33
N VAL A 43 34.81 -38.53 -11.94
CA VAL A 43 35.36 -39.55 -11.00
C VAL A 43 34.69 -39.45 -9.64
N ALA A 44 34.39 -38.24 -9.14
CA ALA A 44 33.69 -38.07 -7.88
C ALA A 44 32.28 -38.70 -7.90
N LYS A 45 31.65 -38.81 -9.09
CA LYS A 45 30.33 -39.44 -9.26
C LYS A 45 30.40 -40.95 -9.51
N GLU A 46 31.40 -41.40 -10.22
CA GLU A 46 31.64 -42.80 -10.59
C GLU A 46 33.08 -43.25 -10.23
N PRO A 47 33.40 -43.31 -8.93
CA PRO A 47 34.77 -43.59 -8.49
C PRO A 47 35.28 -44.98 -8.88
N GLU A 48 34.41 -45.95 -9.15
CA GLU A 48 34.77 -47.30 -9.52
C GLU A 48 35.13 -47.47 -11.05
N LYS A 49 34.85 -46.46 -11.85
CA LYS A 49 35.09 -46.52 -13.31
C LYS A 49 36.56 -46.28 -13.66
N LYS A 50 37.29 -47.38 -13.85
CA LYS A 50 38.74 -47.37 -14.10
C LYS A 50 39.16 -46.47 -15.29
N GLU A 51 38.37 -46.48 -16.35
CA GLU A 51 38.60 -45.64 -17.53
C GLU A 51 38.58 -44.14 -17.20
N LEU A 52 37.60 -43.67 -16.39
CA LEU A 52 37.55 -42.29 -15.93
C LEU A 52 38.70 -41.93 -15.01
N GLN A 53 39.10 -42.84 -14.12
CA GLN A 53 40.28 -42.65 -13.27
C GLN A 53 41.56 -42.51 -14.11
N GLU A 54 41.68 -43.26 -15.20
CA GLU A 54 42.84 -43.16 -16.11
C GLU A 54 42.80 -41.82 -16.86
N LYS A 55 41.69 -41.45 -17.46
CA LYS A 55 41.52 -40.13 -18.11
C LYS A 55 41.83 -38.99 -17.15
N TYR A 56 41.37 -39.08 -15.91
CA TYR A 56 41.65 -38.08 -14.85
C TYR A 56 43.16 -38.01 -14.56
N ARG A 57 43.83 -39.15 -14.37
CA ARG A 57 45.28 -39.16 -14.12
C ARG A 57 46.07 -38.54 -15.26
N GLN A 58 45.74 -38.87 -16.53
CA GLN A 58 46.36 -38.29 -17.71
C GLN A 58 46.13 -36.79 -17.82
N ALA A 59 44.87 -36.32 -17.62
CA ALA A 59 44.55 -34.90 -17.65
C ALA A 59 45.25 -34.14 -16.50
N LYS A 60 45.30 -34.72 -15.29
CA LYS A 60 46.02 -34.14 -14.14
C LYS A 60 47.51 -34.01 -14.41
N ALA A 61 48.17 -35.02 -15.02
CA ALA A 61 49.58 -34.95 -15.36
C ALA A 61 49.85 -33.89 -16.44
N ALA A 62 49.02 -33.82 -17.49
CA ALA A 62 49.15 -32.83 -18.55
C ALA A 62 48.87 -31.41 -18.04
N ALA A 63 47.84 -31.22 -17.15
CA ALA A 63 47.56 -29.94 -16.51
C ALA A 63 48.70 -29.46 -15.60
N LEU A 64 49.35 -30.37 -14.87
CA LEU A 64 50.52 -30.09 -14.03
C LEU A 64 51.71 -29.64 -14.88
N GLU A 65 52.00 -30.35 -15.98
CA GLU A 65 53.09 -30.00 -16.89
C GLU A 65 52.86 -28.63 -17.54
N ASP A 66 51.64 -28.37 -18.06
CA ASP A 66 51.30 -27.13 -18.69
C ASP A 66 51.36 -25.95 -17.70
N ALA A 67 50.81 -26.10 -16.50
CA ALA A 67 50.88 -25.08 -15.45
C ALA A 67 52.31 -24.80 -14.99
N THR A 68 53.15 -25.84 -14.91
CA THR A 68 54.57 -25.67 -14.57
C THR A 68 55.31 -24.87 -15.64
N LYS A 69 55.10 -25.21 -16.91
CA LYS A 69 55.69 -24.47 -18.04
C LYS A 69 55.24 -23.00 -18.06
N ARG A 70 53.97 -22.76 -17.85
CA ARG A 70 53.42 -21.41 -17.78
C ARG A 70 54.00 -20.63 -16.59
N ALA A 71 54.07 -21.22 -15.41
CA ALA A 71 54.64 -20.59 -14.27
C ALA A 71 56.09 -20.13 -14.49
N GLN A 72 56.91 -21.00 -15.11
CA GLN A 72 58.30 -20.68 -15.46
C GLN A 72 58.39 -19.60 -16.55
N ALA A 73 57.55 -19.64 -17.57
CA ALA A 73 57.47 -18.61 -18.60
C ALA A 73 57.08 -17.24 -18.00
N CYS A 74 56.05 -17.19 -17.13
CA CYS A 74 55.65 -15.99 -16.45
C CYS A 74 56.76 -15.44 -15.52
N GLN A 75 57.47 -16.33 -14.80
CA GLN A 75 58.64 -15.94 -13.99
C GLN A 75 59.73 -15.29 -14.86
N THR A 76 60.03 -15.88 -15.99
CA THR A 76 61.02 -15.33 -16.95
C THR A 76 60.60 -13.97 -17.51
N ALA A 77 59.32 -13.80 -17.79
CA ALA A 77 58.70 -12.54 -18.20
C ALA A 77 58.55 -11.52 -17.07
N ARG A 78 58.85 -11.88 -15.83
CA ARG A 78 58.59 -11.09 -14.61
C ARG A 78 57.10 -10.73 -14.39
N ASP A 79 56.19 -11.53 -14.96
CA ASP A 79 54.78 -11.46 -14.65
C ASP A 79 54.50 -12.26 -13.39
N TRP A 80 54.74 -11.61 -12.25
CA TRP A 80 54.71 -12.29 -10.94
C TRP A 80 53.29 -12.73 -10.53
N GLU A 81 52.26 -12.01 -10.92
CA GLU A 81 50.87 -12.43 -10.66
C GLU A 81 50.52 -13.72 -11.42
N CYS A 82 50.90 -13.78 -12.69
CA CYS A 82 50.77 -15.00 -13.48
C CYS A 82 51.61 -16.15 -12.90
N ALA A 83 52.90 -15.92 -12.61
CA ALA A 83 53.80 -16.95 -12.06
C ALA A 83 53.25 -17.52 -10.73
N PHE A 84 52.77 -16.67 -9.84
CA PHE A 84 52.17 -17.06 -8.58
C PHE A 84 50.90 -17.90 -8.73
N GLY A 85 49.96 -17.45 -9.60
CA GLY A 85 48.70 -18.16 -9.86
C GLY A 85 48.89 -19.54 -10.51
N GLU A 86 49.84 -19.64 -11.50
CA GLU A 86 50.12 -20.91 -12.14
C GLU A 86 50.91 -21.87 -11.23
N ALA A 87 51.84 -21.36 -10.41
CA ALA A 87 52.56 -22.18 -9.45
C ALA A 87 51.62 -22.67 -8.30
N ASP A 88 50.69 -21.85 -7.84
CA ASP A 88 49.71 -22.23 -6.84
C ASP A 88 48.75 -23.34 -7.36
N TYR A 89 48.28 -23.19 -8.62
CA TYR A 89 47.53 -24.25 -9.30
C TYR A 89 48.33 -25.53 -9.46
N ALA A 90 49.58 -25.46 -9.96
CA ALA A 90 50.44 -26.62 -10.12
C ALA A 90 50.67 -27.36 -8.79
N LEU A 91 50.86 -26.61 -7.67
CA LEU A 91 50.98 -27.17 -6.33
C LEU A 91 49.70 -27.83 -5.84
N SER A 92 48.53 -27.35 -6.25
CA SER A 92 47.25 -28.03 -5.90
C SER A 92 47.15 -29.41 -6.56
N LEU A 93 47.82 -29.61 -7.70
CA LEU A 93 47.90 -30.91 -8.38
C LEU A 93 49.04 -31.81 -7.86
N ASP A 94 50.21 -31.24 -7.53
CA ASP A 94 51.34 -31.91 -6.90
C ASP A 94 51.86 -31.14 -5.67
N PRO A 95 51.31 -31.36 -4.48
CA PRO A 95 51.73 -30.68 -3.24
C PRO A 95 53.17 -31.05 -2.81
N THR A 96 53.74 -32.09 -3.35
CA THR A 96 55.08 -32.59 -2.94
C THR A 96 56.24 -31.97 -3.67
N SER A 97 55.98 -31.22 -4.75
CA SER A 97 57.04 -30.61 -5.58
C SER A 97 57.78 -29.45 -4.88
N ALA A 98 58.99 -29.71 -4.43
CA ALA A 98 59.83 -28.69 -3.79
C ALA A 98 60.17 -27.54 -4.75
N ALA A 99 60.30 -27.81 -6.05
CA ALA A 99 60.57 -26.81 -7.08
C ALA A 99 59.41 -25.83 -7.26
N LEU A 100 58.18 -26.35 -7.37
CA LEU A 100 56.98 -25.53 -7.43
C LEU A 100 56.74 -24.74 -6.15
N ALA A 101 57.00 -25.33 -4.99
CA ALA A 101 56.92 -24.64 -3.71
C ALA A 101 57.91 -23.47 -3.59
N SER A 102 59.15 -23.62 -4.15
CA SER A 102 60.11 -22.52 -4.22
C SER A 102 59.62 -21.42 -5.18
N LEU A 103 59.20 -21.80 -6.38
CA LEU A 103 58.70 -20.85 -7.39
C LEU A 103 57.50 -20.04 -6.86
N ARG A 104 56.54 -20.71 -6.19
CA ARG A 104 55.39 -20.05 -5.57
C ARG A 104 55.84 -19.08 -4.49
N ARG A 105 56.80 -19.44 -3.61
CA ARG A 105 57.31 -18.54 -2.58
C ARG A 105 58.00 -17.31 -3.18
N ASP A 106 58.85 -17.49 -4.19
CA ASP A 106 59.57 -16.41 -4.84
C ASP A 106 58.60 -15.47 -5.55
N ALA A 107 57.67 -16.01 -6.35
CA ALA A 107 56.64 -15.24 -7.00
C ALA A 107 55.70 -14.55 -5.98
N GLY A 108 55.31 -15.26 -4.92
CA GLY A 108 54.48 -14.72 -3.84
C GLY A 108 55.09 -13.51 -3.13
N ARG A 109 56.45 -13.54 -2.93
CA ARG A 109 57.18 -12.39 -2.38
C ARG A 109 57.08 -11.17 -3.29
N GLU A 110 57.37 -11.33 -4.58
CA GLU A 110 57.29 -10.23 -5.53
C GLU A 110 55.86 -9.69 -5.72
N VAL A 111 54.87 -10.58 -5.76
CA VAL A 111 53.42 -10.22 -5.75
C VAL A 111 53.07 -9.43 -4.50
N GLY A 112 53.54 -9.83 -3.31
CA GLY A 112 53.36 -9.14 -2.07
C GLY A 112 53.84 -7.68 -2.14
N TYR A 113 55.06 -7.46 -2.58
CA TYR A 113 55.60 -6.09 -2.76
C TYR A 113 54.80 -5.29 -3.82
N LEU A 114 54.46 -5.90 -4.94
CA LEU A 114 53.68 -5.26 -6.00
C LEU A 114 52.31 -4.80 -5.46
N ARG A 115 51.63 -5.69 -4.75
CA ARG A 115 50.27 -5.37 -4.16
C ARG A 115 50.38 -4.28 -3.12
N LEU A 116 51.36 -4.27 -2.23
CA LEU A 116 51.54 -3.19 -1.25
C LEU A 116 51.83 -1.83 -1.92
N ARG A 117 52.63 -1.80 -2.99
CA ARG A 117 52.84 -0.57 -3.75
C ARG A 117 51.56 -0.06 -4.37
N ARG A 118 50.80 -0.94 -5.04
CA ARG A 118 49.50 -0.61 -5.64
C ARG A 118 48.49 -0.17 -4.54
N ALA A 119 48.57 -0.76 -3.35
CA ALA A 119 47.73 -0.34 -2.24
C ALA A 119 48.01 1.12 -1.81
N ALA A 120 49.29 1.51 -1.72
CA ALA A 120 49.68 2.90 -1.44
C ALA A 120 49.24 3.87 -2.56
N GLU A 121 49.35 3.45 -3.84
CA GLU A 121 48.83 4.25 -4.97
C GLU A 121 47.32 4.41 -4.94
N SER A 122 46.56 3.34 -4.67
CA SER A 122 45.08 3.40 -4.49
C SER A 122 44.69 4.28 -3.34
N ALA A 123 45.37 4.18 -2.21
CA ALA A 123 45.18 5.03 -1.05
C ALA A 123 45.42 6.53 -1.36
N SER A 124 46.43 6.86 -2.15
CA SER A 124 46.70 8.24 -2.59
C SER A 124 45.54 8.84 -3.42
N ARG A 125 44.81 7.99 -4.12
CA ARG A 125 43.60 8.34 -4.90
C ARG A 125 42.30 8.23 -4.07
N ARG A 126 42.39 7.92 -2.77
CA ARG A 126 41.27 7.65 -1.85
C ARG A 126 40.40 6.45 -2.25
N ASP A 127 40.94 5.54 -3.04
CA ASP A 127 40.28 4.27 -3.33
C ASP A 127 40.61 3.26 -2.23
N TRP A 128 39.98 3.47 -1.08
CA TRP A 128 40.27 2.71 0.16
C TRP A 128 39.88 1.24 0.04
N ALA A 129 38.78 0.95 -0.68
CA ALA A 129 38.28 -0.42 -0.86
C ALA A 129 39.31 -1.28 -1.61
N THR A 130 39.81 -0.77 -2.72
CA THR A 130 40.89 -1.42 -3.50
C THR A 130 42.19 -1.48 -2.70
N ALA A 131 42.55 -0.42 -1.97
CA ALA A 131 43.76 -0.40 -1.16
C ALA A 131 43.75 -1.51 -0.10
N LEU A 132 42.64 -1.66 0.64
CA LEU A 132 42.45 -2.71 1.66
C LEU A 132 42.51 -4.11 1.04
N GLN A 133 41.86 -4.34 -0.10
CA GLN A 133 41.87 -5.62 -0.82
C GLN A 133 43.28 -6.00 -1.26
N LEU A 134 44.10 -5.02 -1.72
CA LEU A 134 45.48 -5.24 -2.10
C LEU A 134 46.36 -5.59 -0.91
N VAL A 135 46.15 -4.95 0.23
CA VAL A 135 46.83 -5.30 1.51
C VAL A 135 46.49 -6.73 1.93
N GLU A 136 45.23 -7.11 1.95
CA GLU A 136 44.81 -8.49 2.25
C GLU A 136 45.45 -9.48 1.27
N GLY A 137 45.42 -9.16 -0.04
CA GLY A 137 46.01 -9.99 -1.06
C GLY A 137 47.53 -10.11 -0.93
N ALA A 138 48.24 -9.08 -0.47
CA ALA A 138 49.66 -9.14 -0.17
C ALA A 138 49.99 -10.11 0.96
N ARG A 139 49.23 -10.05 2.05
CA ARG A 139 49.38 -10.99 3.19
C ARG A 139 49.05 -12.44 2.80
N ALA A 140 48.06 -12.64 1.96
CA ALA A 140 47.68 -13.97 1.50
C ALA A 140 48.71 -14.58 0.50
N ALA A 141 49.49 -13.77 -0.19
CA ALA A 141 50.45 -14.23 -1.18
C ALA A 141 51.70 -14.84 -0.55
N THR A 142 52.15 -14.34 0.61
CA THR A 142 53.44 -14.73 1.19
C THR A 142 53.57 -14.42 2.69
N ASP A 143 54.37 -15.25 3.37
CA ASP A 143 54.79 -15.03 4.77
C ASP A 143 56.20 -14.40 4.83
N ASP A 144 56.71 -13.84 3.75
CA ASP A 144 58.06 -13.26 3.67
C ASP A 144 58.22 -12.09 4.68
N PRO A 145 59.28 -12.13 5.52
CA PRO A 145 59.48 -11.10 6.56
C PRO A 145 59.69 -9.69 5.99
N GLY A 146 60.24 -9.57 4.80
CA GLY A 146 60.47 -8.28 4.13
C GLY A 146 59.12 -7.68 3.66
N VAL A 147 58.24 -8.50 3.06
CA VAL A 147 56.91 -8.07 2.70
C VAL A 147 56.08 -7.69 3.91
N ALA A 148 56.17 -8.47 5.00
CA ALA A 148 55.52 -8.15 6.26
C ALA A 148 56.05 -6.83 6.88
N ALA A 149 57.36 -6.54 6.73
CA ALA A 149 57.92 -5.28 7.15
C ALA A 149 57.43 -4.08 6.34
N GLU A 150 57.31 -4.22 5.04
CA GLU A 150 56.71 -3.19 4.18
C GLU A 150 55.22 -3.03 4.45
N GLY A 151 54.50 -4.14 4.68
CA GLY A 151 53.09 -4.12 5.12
C GLY A 151 52.89 -3.25 6.34
N ARG A 152 53.72 -3.41 7.41
CA ARG A 152 53.68 -2.59 8.59
C ARG A 152 53.86 -1.08 8.35
N ARG A 153 54.47 -0.69 7.20
CA ARG A 153 54.60 0.73 6.83
C ARG A 153 53.39 1.26 6.09
N VAL A 154 52.79 0.47 5.21
CA VAL A 154 51.69 0.87 4.33
C VAL A 154 50.33 0.75 5.03
N GLU A 155 50.10 -0.37 5.71
CA GLU A 155 48.78 -0.74 6.28
C GLU A 155 48.20 0.31 7.24
N PRO A 156 48.92 0.90 8.18
CA PRO A 156 48.35 1.87 9.11
C PRO A 156 47.78 3.12 8.40
N GLY A 157 48.42 3.54 7.30
CA GLY A 157 47.96 4.66 6.49
C GLY A 157 46.67 4.31 5.73
N VAL A 158 46.61 3.12 5.11
CA VAL A 158 45.44 2.62 4.41
C VAL A 158 44.23 2.43 5.34
N VAL A 159 44.47 1.77 6.50
CA VAL A 159 43.43 1.52 7.50
C VAL A 159 42.89 2.83 8.07
N ARG A 160 43.76 3.76 8.44
CA ARG A 160 43.33 5.07 8.95
C ARG A 160 42.48 5.83 7.96
N GLY A 161 42.95 5.94 6.70
CA GLY A 161 42.18 6.65 5.66
C GLY A 161 40.84 6.01 5.38
N ALA A 162 40.77 4.66 5.36
CA ALA A 162 39.51 3.94 5.21
C ALA A 162 38.55 4.21 6.38
N VAL A 163 39.03 4.23 7.61
CA VAL A 163 38.26 4.54 8.81
C VAL A 163 37.73 5.98 8.77
N GLU A 164 38.57 6.94 8.37
CA GLU A 164 38.15 8.35 8.23
C GLU A 164 37.07 8.51 7.18
N GLU A 165 37.15 7.81 6.05
CA GLU A 165 36.13 7.83 5.01
C GLU A 165 34.84 7.15 5.46
N ALA A 166 34.95 6.01 6.16
CA ALA A 166 33.78 5.35 6.74
C ALA A 166 33.04 6.24 7.75
N GLU A 167 33.77 7.05 8.54
CA GLU A 167 33.15 8.04 9.43
C GLU A 167 32.43 9.16 8.65
N ARG A 168 32.93 9.56 7.49
CA ARG A 168 32.23 10.52 6.62
C ARG A 168 30.93 9.92 6.09
N PHE A 169 30.96 8.68 5.61
CA PHE A 169 29.74 7.96 5.20
C PHE A 169 28.75 7.83 6.35
N ARG A 170 29.21 7.46 7.54
CA ARG A 170 28.39 7.38 8.77
C ARG A 170 27.74 8.72 9.09
N ALA A 171 28.50 9.81 9.06
CA ALA A 171 27.99 11.16 9.33
C ALA A 171 26.95 11.60 8.27
N ALA A 172 27.12 11.15 7.03
CA ALA A 172 26.17 11.36 5.94
C ALA A 172 24.98 10.38 5.97
N ARG A 173 24.89 9.49 6.98
CA ARG A 173 23.89 8.41 7.08
C ARG A 173 23.93 7.39 5.94
N GLN A 174 25.05 7.28 5.27
CA GLN A 174 25.34 6.26 4.26
C GLN A 174 25.93 5.03 4.97
N PHE A 175 25.09 4.38 5.79
CA PHE A 175 25.52 3.27 6.64
C PHE A 175 26.01 2.04 5.87
N PRO A 176 25.40 1.62 4.72
CA PRO A 176 25.89 0.49 3.97
C PRO A 176 27.34 0.66 3.52
N GLU A 177 27.70 1.84 3.00
CA GLU A 177 29.06 2.19 2.54
C GLU A 177 30.05 2.25 3.71
N ALA A 178 29.63 2.85 4.83
CA ALA A 178 30.43 2.89 6.05
C ALA A 178 30.73 1.49 6.57
N LEU A 179 29.73 0.62 6.62
CA LEU A 179 29.86 -0.76 7.11
C LEU A 179 30.70 -1.64 6.20
N ASP A 180 30.58 -1.54 4.86
CA ASP A 180 31.40 -2.28 3.92
C ASP A 180 32.89 -1.89 4.09
N LEU A 181 33.16 -0.58 4.16
CA LEU A 181 34.53 -0.10 4.29
C LEU A 181 35.15 -0.47 5.65
N LEU A 182 34.41 -0.34 6.75
CA LEU A 182 34.86 -0.79 8.07
C LEU A 182 35.04 -2.31 8.15
N ALA A 183 34.18 -3.09 7.51
CA ALA A 183 34.29 -4.54 7.48
C ALA A 183 35.58 -4.99 6.74
N ARG A 184 35.93 -4.31 5.63
CA ARG A 184 37.21 -4.54 4.94
C ARG A 184 38.40 -4.10 5.82
N ALA A 185 38.31 -2.94 6.44
CA ALA A 185 39.37 -2.46 7.33
C ALA A 185 39.58 -3.40 8.54
N ALA A 186 38.51 -3.95 9.11
CA ALA A 186 38.57 -4.90 10.24
C ALA A 186 39.21 -6.25 9.87
N ARG A 187 39.19 -6.67 8.58
CA ARG A 187 39.96 -7.86 8.16
C ARG A 187 41.46 -7.60 8.15
N VAL A 188 41.87 -6.38 7.85
CA VAL A 188 43.27 -5.98 7.91
C VAL A 188 43.70 -5.69 9.36
N ASP A 189 42.87 -4.99 10.12
CA ASP A 189 43.08 -4.68 11.53
C ASP A 189 41.89 -5.14 12.40
N PRO A 190 41.96 -6.33 13.01
CA PRO A 190 40.88 -6.89 13.83
C PRO A 190 40.50 -6.02 15.04
N SER A 191 41.36 -5.09 15.47
CA SER A 191 41.06 -4.17 16.59
C SER A 191 39.88 -3.24 16.26
N LEU A 192 39.49 -3.10 14.97
CA LEU A 192 38.36 -2.30 14.52
C LEU A 192 36.99 -3.02 14.65
N SER A 193 36.97 -4.32 14.99
CA SER A 193 35.73 -5.08 15.15
C SER A 193 34.72 -4.43 16.10
N PRO A 194 35.11 -3.91 17.30
CA PRO A 194 34.16 -3.20 18.16
C PRO A 194 33.56 -1.94 17.55
N ARG A 195 34.34 -1.24 16.71
CA ARG A 195 33.87 -0.05 15.99
C ARG A 195 32.86 -0.42 14.89
N LEU A 196 33.14 -1.50 14.15
CA LEU A 196 32.20 -2.04 13.17
C LEU A 196 30.85 -2.41 13.81
N GLU A 197 30.89 -3.10 14.96
CA GLU A 197 29.67 -3.44 15.69
C GLU A 197 28.93 -2.22 16.22
N ALA A 198 29.65 -1.20 16.68
CA ALA A 198 29.03 0.06 17.13
C ALA A 198 28.27 0.76 15.97
N VAL A 199 28.86 0.81 14.76
CA VAL A 199 28.21 1.40 13.58
C VAL A 199 27.03 0.54 13.11
N ARG A 200 27.11 -0.79 13.20
CA ARG A 200 25.96 -1.69 12.97
C ARG A 200 24.80 -1.40 13.91
N ALA A 201 25.09 -1.29 15.19
CA ALA A 201 24.06 -0.98 16.19
C ALA A 201 23.47 0.42 16.00
N GLU A 202 24.26 1.39 15.55
CA GLU A 202 23.78 2.74 15.20
C GLU A 202 22.86 2.68 13.98
N HIS A 203 23.23 1.94 12.93
CA HIS A 203 22.41 1.73 11.74
C HIS A 203 21.06 1.07 12.06
N GLU A 204 21.06 0.04 12.93
CA GLU A 204 19.83 -0.60 13.36
C GLU A 204 18.91 0.38 14.12
N ARG A 205 19.48 1.16 15.07
CA ARG A 205 18.71 2.20 15.77
C ARG A 205 18.16 3.28 14.84
N TRP A 206 18.95 3.69 13.83
CA TRP A 206 18.47 4.63 12.82
C TRP A 206 17.32 4.05 12.00
N LYS A 207 17.40 2.77 11.58
CA LYS A 207 16.30 2.09 10.86
C LYS A 207 15.04 2.03 11.71
N ASP A 208 15.16 1.74 13.02
CA ASP A 208 14.04 1.72 13.93
C ASP A 208 13.37 3.09 14.03
N ALA A 209 14.15 4.13 14.31
CA ALA A 209 13.64 5.50 14.44
C ALA A 209 12.99 6.01 13.13
N GLU A 210 13.59 5.70 11.99
CA GLU A 210 13.07 6.11 10.69
C GLU A 210 11.79 5.34 10.31
N ALA A 211 11.73 4.04 10.65
CA ALA A 211 10.52 3.24 10.46
C ALA A 211 9.37 3.74 11.35
N GLU A 212 9.64 4.10 12.60
CA GLU A 212 8.66 4.71 13.50
C GLU A 212 8.16 6.07 12.97
N ARG A 213 9.07 6.89 12.45
CA ARG A 213 8.71 8.18 11.84
C ARG A 213 7.74 7.99 10.66
N TYR A 214 8.05 7.06 9.74
CA TYR A 214 7.17 6.75 8.61
C TYR A 214 5.84 6.15 9.06
N ALA A 215 5.84 5.31 10.09
CA ALA A 215 4.61 4.75 10.64
C ALA A 215 3.71 5.85 11.25
N ALA A 216 4.28 6.78 12.00
CA ALA A 216 3.56 7.92 12.57
C ALA A 216 3.02 8.87 11.48
N GLU A 217 3.79 9.12 10.42
CA GLU A 217 3.33 9.86 9.24
C GLU A 217 2.14 9.14 8.57
N GLY A 218 2.23 7.82 8.43
CA GLY A 218 1.15 6.99 7.92
C GLY A 218 -0.12 7.08 8.77
N ASP A 219 0.00 7.02 10.10
CA ASP A 219 -1.12 7.18 11.03
C ASP A 219 -1.79 8.56 10.87
N ALA A 220 -1.01 9.63 10.73
CA ALA A 220 -1.53 10.98 10.51
C ALA A 220 -2.27 11.12 9.16
N LEU A 221 -1.74 10.53 8.10
CA LEU A 221 -2.36 10.52 6.77
C LEU A 221 -3.63 9.66 6.74
N LEU A 222 -3.64 8.54 7.48
CA LEU A 222 -4.79 7.67 7.63
C LEU A 222 -5.95 8.43 8.31
N ALA A 223 -5.65 9.17 9.37
CA ALA A 223 -6.63 10.01 10.07
C ALA A 223 -7.21 11.12 9.16
N GLN A 224 -6.41 11.62 8.22
CA GLN A 224 -6.84 12.59 7.20
C GLN A 224 -7.57 11.92 6.01
N ARG A 225 -7.78 10.61 6.03
CA ARG A 225 -8.39 9.82 4.95
C ARG A 225 -7.59 9.84 3.64
N ARG A 226 -6.32 10.14 3.70
CA ARG A 226 -5.38 10.10 2.57
C ARG A 226 -4.77 8.69 2.47
N PHE A 227 -5.62 7.72 2.14
CA PHE A 227 -5.29 6.30 2.25
C PHE A 227 -4.14 5.85 1.35
N ALA A 228 -4.06 6.39 0.13
CA ALA A 228 -2.96 6.07 -0.79
C ALA A 228 -1.60 6.59 -0.27
N ASP A 229 -1.58 7.79 0.29
CA ASP A 229 -0.39 8.39 0.86
C ASP A 229 0.01 7.68 2.16
N ALA A 230 -0.95 7.34 3.02
CA ALA A 230 -0.73 6.54 4.22
C ALA A 230 -0.09 5.19 3.88
N LYS A 231 -0.60 4.49 2.85
CA LYS A 231 0.02 3.27 2.34
C LYS A 231 1.47 3.47 1.95
N ALA A 232 1.80 4.55 1.22
CA ALA A 232 3.17 4.83 0.79
C ALA A 232 4.12 5.02 1.97
N SER A 233 3.68 5.73 3.03
CA SER A 233 4.46 5.92 4.27
C SER A 233 4.63 4.61 5.03
N TYR A 234 3.59 3.79 5.18
CA TYR A 234 3.73 2.46 5.79
C TYR A 234 4.63 1.52 4.98
N ASP A 235 4.56 1.54 3.64
CA ASP A 235 5.46 0.77 2.78
C ASP A 235 6.92 1.21 2.96
N ALA A 236 7.18 2.50 3.21
CA ALA A 236 8.52 2.98 3.56
C ALA A 236 8.98 2.43 4.92
N ALA A 237 8.12 2.42 5.92
CA ALA A 237 8.39 1.80 7.22
C ALA A 237 8.69 0.30 7.08
N VAL A 238 7.89 -0.43 6.29
CA VAL A 238 8.06 -1.87 6.05
C VAL A 238 9.38 -2.19 5.33
N ARG A 239 9.85 -1.34 4.39
CA ARG A 239 11.16 -1.51 3.75
C ARG A 239 12.31 -1.46 4.75
N LEU A 240 12.20 -0.64 5.79
CA LEU A 240 13.20 -0.55 6.85
C LEU A 240 13.06 -1.68 7.88
N ARG A 241 11.82 -2.05 8.19
CA ARG A 241 11.44 -3.10 9.14
C ARG A 241 10.31 -3.97 8.57
N PRO A 242 10.64 -5.10 7.92
CA PRO A 242 9.63 -5.95 7.24
C PRO A 242 8.64 -6.63 8.19
N GLN A 243 8.91 -6.64 9.49
CA GLN A 243 8.06 -7.28 10.50
C GLN A 243 7.46 -6.22 11.43
N GLY A 244 6.25 -6.46 11.90
CA GLY A 244 5.59 -5.61 12.89
C GLY A 244 4.27 -4.98 12.43
N ARG A 245 3.76 -4.04 13.23
CA ARG A 245 2.47 -3.34 13.03
C ARG A 245 2.38 -2.64 11.67
N ALA A 246 3.48 -2.06 11.18
CA ALA A 246 3.52 -1.31 9.92
C ALA A 246 3.08 -2.18 8.72
N GLN A 247 3.39 -3.48 8.71
CA GLN A 247 2.97 -4.39 7.63
C GLN A 247 1.45 -4.59 7.59
N ALA A 248 0.81 -4.74 8.75
CA ALA A 248 -0.64 -4.86 8.85
C ALA A 248 -1.32 -3.55 8.45
N LEU A 249 -0.79 -2.40 8.91
CA LEU A 249 -1.26 -1.07 8.55
C LEU A 249 -1.11 -0.78 7.04
N ALA A 250 -0.01 -1.18 6.42
CA ALA A 250 0.19 -1.04 4.97
C ALA A 250 -0.87 -1.82 4.17
N ARG A 251 -1.21 -3.04 4.61
CA ARG A 251 -2.29 -3.84 4.00
C ARG A 251 -3.65 -3.19 4.21
N CYS A 252 -3.93 -2.72 5.43
CA CYS A 252 -5.17 -2.02 5.75
C CYS A 252 -5.32 -0.77 4.87
N ALA A 253 -4.30 0.09 4.82
CA ALA A 253 -4.30 1.29 3.99
C ALA A 253 -4.43 0.98 2.49
N ALA A 254 -3.89 -0.16 2.01
CA ALA A 254 -4.07 -0.61 0.64
C ALA A 254 -5.54 -0.93 0.33
N HIS A 255 -6.24 -1.64 1.21
CA HIS A 255 -7.66 -1.92 1.06
C HIS A 255 -8.50 -0.66 1.19
N LEU A 256 -8.17 0.25 2.11
CA LEU A 256 -8.83 1.55 2.23
C LEU A 256 -8.67 2.40 0.95
N ALA A 257 -7.47 2.46 0.38
CA ALA A 257 -7.21 3.15 -0.87
C ALA A 257 -7.97 2.53 -2.06
N GLN A 258 -8.07 1.19 -2.10
CA GLN A 258 -8.87 0.47 -3.09
C GLN A 258 -10.36 0.81 -2.95
N GLY A 259 -10.87 0.87 -1.73
CA GLY A 259 -12.25 1.24 -1.45
C GLY A 259 -12.55 2.68 -1.88
N ASP A 260 -11.68 3.61 -1.56
CA ASP A 260 -11.80 5.02 -1.94
C ASP A 260 -11.77 5.22 -3.47
N GLU A 261 -10.90 4.50 -4.19
CA GLU A 261 -10.89 4.51 -5.65
C GLU A 261 -12.17 3.92 -6.24
N ALA A 262 -12.71 2.85 -5.63
CA ALA A 262 -13.98 2.26 -6.05
C ALA A 262 -15.15 3.22 -5.84
N ILE A 263 -15.17 4.01 -4.74
CA ILE A 263 -16.16 5.07 -4.53
C ILE A 263 -16.07 6.11 -5.64
N ARG A 264 -14.87 6.59 -6.01
CA ARG A 264 -14.69 7.54 -7.11
C ARG A 264 -15.26 7.03 -8.43
N ARG A 265 -15.18 5.72 -8.65
CA ARG A 265 -15.76 5.04 -9.83
C ARG A 265 -17.23 4.68 -9.66
N ARG A 266 -17.84 4.97 -8.51
CA ARG A 266 -19.21 4.58 -8.13
C ARG A 266 -19.44 3.05 -8.09
N ASP A 267 -18.37 2.29 -7.88
CA ASP A 267 -18.43 0.83 -7.72
C ASP A 267 -18.54 0.48 -6.22
N PHE A 268 -19.73 0.74 -5.65
CA PHE A 268 -20.00 0.54 -4.24
C PHE A 268 -19.84 -0.91 -3.76
N PRO A 269 -20.19 -1.96 -4.55
CA PRO A 269 -19.93 -3.35 -4.16
C PRO A 269 -18.43 -3.69 -4.02
N VAL A 270 -17.56 -3.09 -4.84
CA VAL A 270 -16.11 -3.24 -4.72
C VAL A 270 -15.60 -2.46 -3.52
N ALA A 271 -16.09 -1.24 -3.30
CA ALA A 271 -15.75 -0.43 -2.14
C ALA A 271 -16.11 -1.13 -0.82
N GLU A 272 -17.33 -1.69 -0.73
CA GLU A 272 -17.77 -2.42 0.46
C GLU A 272 -16.87 -3.61 0.77
N ARG A 273 -16.51 -4.42 -0.24
CA ARG A 273 -15.59 -5.54 -0.07
C ARG A 273 -14.21 -5.08 0.40
N ALA A 274 -13.67 -4.03 -0.20
CA ALA A 274 -12.37 -3.50 0.15
C ALA A 274 -12.34 -2.98 1.61
N PHE A 275 -13.35 -2.21 2.03
CA PHE A 275 -13.45 -1.74 3.41
C PHE A 275 -13.71 -2.87 4.41
N ALA A 276 -14.46 -3.91 4.01
CA ALA A 276 -14.65 -5.09 4.85
C ALA A 276 -13.33 -5.87 5.07
N GLU A 277 -12.48 -5.99 4.02
CA GLU A 277 -11.15 -6.59 4.18
C GLU A 277 -10.24 -5.72 5.06
N ALA A 278 -10.28 -4.39 4.91
CA ALA A 278 -9.54 -3.49 5.80
C ALA A 278 -10.00 -3.65 7.26
N ALA A 279 -11.31 -3.68 7.50
CA ALA A 279 -11.89 -3.82 8.84
C ALA A 279 -11.54 -5.15 9.53
N ARG A 280 -11.34 -6.23 8.77
CA ARG A 280 -10.89 -7.53 9.31
C ARG A 280 -9.48 -7.50 9.89
N LEU A 281 -8.66 -6.55 9.47
CA LEU A 281 -7.29 -6.41 9.99
C LEU A 281 -7.28 -5.77 11.37
N ASP A 282 -8.31 -4.99 11.73
CA ASP A 282 -8.55 -4.32 13.03
C ASP A 282 -7.31 -3.60 13.59
N VAL A 283 -6.61 -2.85 12.74
CA VAL A 283 -5.34 -2.19 13.08
C VAL A 283 -5.38 -0.66 12.97
N ASP A 284 -6.50 -0.10 12.47
CA ASP A 284 -6.65 1.31 12.08
C ASP A 284 -7.50 2.15 13.04
N GLY A 285 -7.84 1.61 14.20
CA GLY A 285 -8.68 2.31 15.20
C GLY A 285 -10.13 2.52 14.76
N GLY A 286 -10.65 1.69 13.87
CA GLY A 286 -12.04 1.70 13.44
C GLY A 286 -12.35 2.57 12.21
N ILE A 287 -11.34 3.14 11.55
CA ILE A 287 -11.53 3.93 10.32
C ILE A 287 -12.18 3.08 9.23
N ALA A 288 -11.70 1.85 9.04
CA ALA A 288 -12.24 0.93 8.04
C ALA A 288 -13.71 0.57 8.31
N LEU A 289 -14.08 0.39 9.57
CA LEU A 289 -15.48 0.16 9.97
C LEU A 289 -16.35 1.36 9.66
N ALA A 290 -15.88 2.57 9.95
CA ALA A 290 -16.58 3.80 9.64
C ALA A 290 -16.80 3.97 8.12
N GLU A 291 -15.79 3.69 7.30
CA GLU A 291 -15.92 3.75 5.84
C GLU A 291 -16.84 2.65 5.30
N LEU A 292 -16.76 1.45 5.86
CA LEU A 292 -17.68 0.36 5.54
C LEU A 292 -19.13 0.73 5.81
N ASP A 293 -19.39 1.34 6.97
CA ASP A 293 -20.73 1.80 7.32
C ASP A 293 -21.26 2.90 6.40
N ARG A 294 -20.38 3.76 5.90
CA ARG A 294 -20.73 4.84 4.95
C ARG A 294 -21.09 4.32 3.57
N VAL A 295 -20.42 3.26 3.10
CA VAL A 295 -20.64 2.73 1.75
C VAL A 295 -21.78 1.74 1.67
N ARG A 296 -22.15 1.12 2.78
CA ARG A 296 -23.25 0.15 2.83
C ARG A 296 -24.56 0.78 2.46
N VAL A 297 -25.25 0.15 1.52
CA VAL A 297 -26.63 0.49 1.19
C VAL A 297 -27.53 -0.03 2.31
N ARG A 298 -28.24 0.89 2.96
CA ARG A 298 -29.21 0.59 4.02
C ARG A 298 -30.56 1.19 3.67
N PRO A 299 -31.67 0.60 4.14
CA PRO A 299 -32.97 1.23 4.03
C PRO A 299 -33.05 2.41 5.00
N TYR A 300 -33.48 3.56 4.50
CA TYR A 300 -33.76 4.77 5.29
C TYR A 300 -35.22 5.16 5.16
N ALA A 301 -35.90 5.32 6.25
CA ALA A 301 -37.26 5.90 6.29
C ALA A 301 -37.13 7.42 6.21
N ILE A 302 -37.48 7.99 5.06
CA ILE A 302 -37.56 9.42 4.83
C ILE A 302 -38.92 9.87 5.30
N ARG A 303 -38.99 10.69 6.37
CA ARG A 303 -40.21 11.19 7.00
C ARG A 303 -40.41 12.67 6.70
N LEU A 304 -41.54 13.01 6.15
CA LEU A 304 -42.00 14.42 6.05
C LEU A 304 -42.53 14.86 7.41
N ARG A 305 -41.93 15.89 8.01
CA ARG A 305 -42.33 16.37 9.36
C ARG A 305 -43.24 17.55 9.31
N SER A 306 -42.84 18.59 8.63
CA SER A 306 -43.65 19.82 8.59
C SER A 306 -43.30 20.65 7.36
N VAL A 307 -44.25 21.44 6.92
CA VAL A 307 -44.04 22.48 5.92
C VAL A 307 -44.60 23.81 6.45
N LEU A 308 -43.81 24.86 6.30
CA LEU A 308 -44.16 26.24 6.58
C LEU A 308 -44.03 27.04 5.27
N VAL A 309 -45.11 27.73 4.90
CA VAL A 309 -45.12 28.54 3.68
C VAL A 309 -45.34 30.01 4.02
N HIS A 310 -45.04 30.90 3.07
CA HIS A 310 -45.35 32.31 3.22
C HIS A 310 -46.86 32.52 3.45
N ALA A 311 -47.20 33.55 4.21
CA ALA A 311 -48.57 33.87 4.54
C ALA A 311 -49.45 34.23 3.33
N THR A 312 -48.82 34.72 2.28
CA THR A 312 -49.45 35.09 1.00
C THR A 312 -48.67 34.50 -0.17
N ARG A 313 -49.30 34.46 -1.31
CA ARG A 313 -48.65 34.18 -2.61
C ARG A 313 -47.65 35.31 -2.94
N PRO A 314 -46.75 35.08 -3.92
CA PRO A 314 -45.77 36.07 -4.34
C PRO A 314 -46.39 37.37 -4.84
N ASP A 315 -47.63 37.34 -5.33
CA ASP A 315 -48.38 38.49 -5.81
C ASP A 315 -49.07 39.30 -4.64
N GLY A 316 -48.84 38.89 -3.38
CA GLY A 316 -49.39 39.52 -2.20
C GLY A 316 -50.87 39.13 -1.89
N TRP A 317 -51.45 38.26 -2.71
CA TRP A 317 -52.81 37.74 -2.45
C TRP A 317 -52.80 36.57 -1.48
N PRO A 318 -53.92 36.35 -0.74
CA PRO A 318 -54.06 35.16 0.09
C PRO A 318 -54.05 33.89 -0.75
N TRP A 319 -53.63 32.77 -0.15
CA TRP A 319 -53.66 31.47 -0.80
C TRP A 319 -55.09 31.01 -1.11
N ALA A 320 -56.01 31.31 -0.20
CA ALA A 320 -57.42 30.97 -0.32
C ALA A 320 -58.32 32.15 0.09
N GLY A 321 -59.55 32.13 -0.36
CA GLY A 321 -60.53 33.19 -0.04
C GLY A 321 -60.17 34.55 -0.59
N SER A 322 -60.77 35.58 -0.04
CA SER A 322 -60.53 36.98 -0.35
C SER A 322 -59.67 37.66 0.73
N ARG A 323 -59.00 38.76 0.37
CA ARG A 323 -58.23 39.55 1.33
C ARG A 323 -59.13 40.10 2.46
N THR A 324 -58.79 39.79 3.70
CA THR A 324 -59.56 40.15 4.88
C THR A 324 -58.80 41.13 5.78
N ARG A 325 -59.50 41.93 6.60
CA ARG A 325 -58.86 42.82 7.59
C ARG A 325 -58.02 42.00 8.61
N GLY A 326 -58.38 40.74 8.86
CA GLY A 326 -57.62 39.83 9.71
C GLY A 326 -56.26 39.47 9.10
N LEU A 327 -56.23 39.15 7.81
CA LEU A 327 -55.01 38.88 7.06
C LEU A 327 -54.11 40.15 7.00
N ASP A 328 -54.70 41.33 6.68
CA ASP A 328 -53.92 42.57 6.63
C ASP A 328 -53.28 42.90 7.97
N ARG A 329 -53.95 42.68 9.11
CA ARG A 329 -53.36 42.82 10.44
C ARG A 329 -52.26 41.82 10.75
N ALA A 330 -52.38 40.59 10.30
CA ALA A 330 -51.36 39.58 10.46
C ALA A 330 -50.10 39.92 9.60
N LEU A 331 -50.29 40.34 8.35
CA LEU A 331 -49.23 40.79 7.46
C LEU A 331 -48.51 42.05 7.96
N ALA A 332 -49.27 43.10 8.43
CA ALA A 332 -48.66 44.31 8.99
C ALA A 332 -47.73 43.99 10.20
N ARG A 333 -48.05 43.00 11.00
CA ARG A 333 -47.16 42.53 12.07
C ARG A 333 -45.91 41.83 11.53
N LEU A 334 -46.04 41.00 10.48
CA LEU A 334 -44.88 40.38 9.85
C LEU A 334 -43.93 41.44 9.30
N THR A 335 -44.46 42.47 8.58
CA THR A 335 -43.68 43.54 8.04
C THR A 335 -42.93 44.32 9.12
N SER A 336 -43.53 44.50 10.31
CA SER A 336 -42.81 45.17 11.42
C SER A 336 -41.64 44.36 11.98
N TYR A 337 -41.60 43.03 11.81
CA TYR A 337 -40.51 42.17 12.21
C TYR A 337 -39.45 42.00 11.14
N THR A 338 -39.79 42.21 9.83
CA THR A 338 -38.91 42.00 8.68
C THR A 338 -38.27 43.27 8.14
N GLN A 339 -38.50 44.45 8.73
CA GLN A 339 -37.88 45.74 8.34
C GLN A 339 -36.35 45.79 8.62
N GLY A 340 -35.72 44.68 8.96
CA GLY A 340 -34.29 44.49 8.94
C GLY A 340 -33.95 43.29 8.07
N SER A 341 -33.07 43.44 7.18
CA SER A 341 -32.50 42.64 6.07
C SER A 341 -32.28 41.11 6.30
N ALA A 342 -32.97 40.43 7.22
CA ALA A 342 -32.89 39.00 7.43
C ALA A 342 -34.29 38.36 7.36
N PRO A 343 -34.41 37.11 6.83
CA PRO A 343 -35.66 36.36 6.87
C PRO A 343 -36.15 36.20 8.32
N ALA A 344 -37.46 36.32 8.53
CA ALA A 344 -38.04 36.20 9.86
C ALA A 344 -37.67 34.85 10.51
N PRO A 345 -37.24 34.81 11.78
CA PRO A 345 -36.99 33.55 12.46
C PRO A 345 -38.19 32.62 12.38
N VAL A 346 -37.96 31.33 12.22
CA VAL A 346 -39.01 30.29 12.06
C VAL A 346 -40.07 30.39 13.16
N GLY A 347 -39.70 30.73 14.42
CA GLY A 347 -40.64 30.96 15.52
C GLY A 347 -41.63 32.09 15.29
N VAL A 348 -41.18 33.18 14.64
CA VAL A 348 -42.04 34.32 14.27
C VAL A 348 -43.02 33.95 13.15
N ALA A 349 -42.53 33.21 12.16
CA ALA A 349 -43.34 32.69 11.07
C ALA A 349 -44.42 31.71 11.57
N LEU A 350 -44.08 30.86 12.53
CA LEU A 350 -45.04 29.96 13.21
C LEU A 350 -46.11 30.70 14.01
N ASP A 351 -45.72 31.71 14.77
CA ASP A 351 -46.70 32.53 15.55
C ASP A 351 -47.64 33.26 14.59
N LEU A 352 -47.13 33.78 13.48
CA LEU A 352 -47.91 34.40 12.43
C LEU A 352 -48.85 33.40 11.74
N ALA A 353 -48.36 32.20 11.44
CA ALA A 353 -49.16 31.14 10.82
C ALA A 353 -50.45 30.84 11.61
N ARG A 354 -50.37 30.89 12.96
CA ARG A 354 -51.47 30.66 13.84
C ARG A 354 -52.50 31.80 13.84
N ARG A 355 -52.16 32.99 13.33
CA ARG A 355 -53.00 34.19 13.32
C ARG A 355 -53.65 34.45 11.97
N ILE A 356 -53.30 33.68 10.93
CA ILE A 356 -53.97 33.83 9.63
C ILE A 356 -55.39 33.28 9.71
N PRO A 357 -56.39 34.07 9.26
CA PRO A 357 -57.78 33.62 9.28
C PRO A 357 -57.94 32.30 8.50
N PRO A 358 -58.74 31.36 9.02
CA PRO A 358 -58.92 30.04 8.39
C PRO A 358 -59.32 30.13 6.92
N GLU A 359 -60.14 31.08 6.52
CA GLU A 359 -60.58 31.30 5.13
C GLU A 359 -59.42 31.69 4.18
N ASN A 360 -58.32 32.23 4.72
CA ASN A 360 -57.15 32.66 3.96
C ASN A 360 -56.01 31.64 3.97
N GLN A 361 -56.19 30.56 4.75
CA GLN A 361 -55.17 29.52 4.85
C GLN A 361 -55.16 28.60 3.60
N PRO A 362 -53.96 28.23 3.09
CA PRO A 362 -53.88 27.28 2.01
C PRO A 362 -54.26 25.86 2.46
N THR A 363 -54.68 25.05 1.51
CA THR A 363 -54.69 23.60 1.67
C THR A 363 -53.41 23.08 0.98
N LEU A 364 -52.46 22.65 1.77
CA LEU A 364 -51.15 22.22 1.28
C LEU A 364 -51.12 20.72 1.02
N VAL A 365 -50.49 20.36 -0.08
CA VAL A 365 -50.18 19.00 -0.49
C VAL A 365 -48.72 18.95 -0.86
N VAL A 366 -47.97 17.98 -0.32
CA VAL A 366 -46.57 17.78 -0.63
C VAL A 366 -46.42 16.51 -1.46
N THR A 367 -45.83 16.66 -2.61
CA THR A 367 -45.48 15.54 -3.48
C THR A 367 -43.97 15.27 -3.40
N LEU A 368 -43.61 14.07 -2.98
CA LEU A 368 -42.23 13.57 -2.95
C LEU A 368 -41.97 12.71 -4.18
N ALA A 369 -41.04 13.11 -5.00
CA ALA A 369 -40.60 12.34 -6.17
C ALA A 369 -39.22 11.73 -5.94
N LEU A 370 -39.13 10.42 -6.08
CA LEU A 370 -37.91 9.66 -5.94
C LEU A 370 -37.15 9.59 -7.27
N PRO A 371 -35.83 9.36 -7.23
CA PRO A 371 -34.98 9.28 -8.44
C PRO A 371 -35.33 8.16 -9.39
N ASP A 372 -36.03 7.12 -8.92
CA ASP A 372 -36.47 5.97 -9.71
C ASP A 372 -37.83 6.17 -10.39
N GLY A 373 -38.38 7.37 -10.30
CA GLY A 373 -39.65 7.74 -10.92
C GLY A 373 -40.90 7.45 -10.05
N ARG A 374 -40.73 6.82 -8.88
CA ARG A 374 -41.83 6.71 -7.90
C ARG A 374 -42.15 8.08 -7.34
N ALA A 375 -43.44 8.38 -7.18
CA ALA A 375 -43.92 9.62 -6.58
C ALA A 375 -45.01 9.35 -5.53
N PHE A 376 -44.93 10.07 -4.43
CA PHE A 376 -45.80 9.91 -3.27
C PHE A 376 -46.39 11.27 -2.87
N GLN A 377 -47.63 11.30 -2.46
CA GLN A 377 -48.35 12.51 -2.10
C GLN A 377 -48.85 12.42 -0.69
N SER A 378 -48.67 13.50 0.08
CA SER A 378 -49.27 13.64 1.42
C SER A 378 -50.77 13.84 1.35
N ALA A 379 -51.48 13.52 2.44
CA ALA A 379 -52.85 13.98 2.62
C ALA A 379 -52.89 15.52 2.62
N PRO A 380 -53.96 16.14 2.05
CA PRO A 380 -54.15 17.58 2.13
C PRO A 380 -54.18 18.08 3.59
N ARG A 381 -53.45 19.14 3.90
CA ARG A 381 -53.40 19.78 5.21
C ARG A 381 -53.68 21.27 5.10
N ARG A 382 -54.61 21.77 5.88
CA ARG A 382 -54.95 23.19 5.89
C ARG A 382 -54.05 23.96 6.85
N GLY A 383 -53.52 25.07 6.37
CA GLY A 383 -52.69 26.01 7.14
C GLY A 383 -51.43 26.42 6.42
N VAL A 384 -50.88 27.58 6.71
CA VAL A 384 -49.56 28.02 6.28
C VAL A 384 -48.44 27.25 6.98
N TYR A 385 -48.75 26.64 8.10
CA TYR A 385 -47.92 25.62 8.78
C TYR A 385 -48.74 24.34 8.86
N ALA A 386 -48.20 23.28 8.28
CA ALA A 386 -48.82 21.99 8.29
C ALA A 386 -47.84 20.90 8.81
N LEU A 387 -48.29 20.13 9.77
CA LEU A 387 -47.64 18.89 10.16
C LEU A 387 -47.97 17.82 9.12
N LEU A 388 -46.92 17.17 8.68
CA LEU A 388 -46.99 16.09 7.69
C LEU A 388 -46.76 14.77 8.41
N ASP A 389 -47.48 13.75 7.98
CA ASP A 389 -47.44 12.44 8.63
C ASP A 389 -47.24 11.36 7.54
N GLY A 390 -46.10 11.45 6.90
CA GLY A 390 -45.80 10.56 5.79
C GLY A 390 -44.35 10.12 5.77
N SER A 391 -44.13 8.86 5.43
CA SER A 391 -42.80 8.31 5.26
C SER A 391 -42.70 7.39 4.06
N VAL A 392 -41.50 7.30 3.48
CA VAL A 392 -41.14 6.33 2.44
C VAL A 392 -39.75 5.78 2.74
N VAL A 393 -39.57 4.48 2.56
CA VAL A 393 -38.28 3.83 2.73
C VAL A 393 -37.53 3.83 1.40
N VAL A 394 -36.28 4.27 1.44
CA VAL A 394 -35.38 4.35 0.29
C VAL A 394 -34.06 3.68 0.62
N ALA A 395 -33.63 2.74 -0.22
CA ALA A 395 -32.30 2.15 -0.10
C ALA A 395 -31.23 3.15 -0.56
N ALA A 396 -30.33 3.53 0.36
CA ALA A 396 -29.33 4.57 0.15
C ALA A 396 -28.04 4.30 0.92
N ASN A 397 -26.99 5.03 0.58
CA ASN A 397 -25.73 5.10 1.33
C ASN A 397 -25.26 6.57 1.45
N ALA A 398 -24.19 6.81 2.19
CA ALA A 398 -23.66 8.16 2.41
C ALA A 398 -23.06 8.83 1.16
N TYR A 399 -22.94 8.12 0.04
CA TYR A 399 -22.42 8.61 -1.24
C TYR A 399 -23.49 8.67 -2.32
N ASP A 400 -24.77 8.56 -1.94
CA ASP A 400 -25.89 8.57 -2.87
C ASP A 400 -26.20 9.99 -3.36
N GLU A 401 -25.71 10.33 -4.53
CA GLU A 401 -25.91 11.64 -5.17
C GLU A 401 -27.28 11.79 -5.86
N ARG A 402 -28.11 10.73 -5.84
CA ARG A 402 -29.46 10.83 -6.39
C ARG A 402 -30.23 11.93 -5.67
N THR A 403 -31.03 12.67 -6.44
CA THR A 403 -31.80 13.79 -5.93
C THR A 403 -33.24 13.38 -5.69
N ILE A 404 -33.75 13.71 -4.51
CA ILE A 404 -35.18 13.66 -4.19
C ILE A 404 -35.74 15.07 -4.34
N SER A 405 -36.87 15.20 -4.99
CA SER A 405 -37.57 16.49 -5.12
C SER A 405 -38.89 16.46 -4.38
N LEU A 406 -39.21 17.59 -3.76
CA LEU A 406 -40.44 17.81 -3.01
C LEU A 406 -41.14 19.04 -3.61
N ARG A 407 -42.30 18.81 -4.18
CA ARG A 407 -43.16 19.87 -4.71
C ARG A 407 -44.26 20.14 -3.73
N VAL A 408 -44.36 21.39 -3.26
CA VAL A 408 -45.42 21.85 -2.41
C VAL A 408 -46.44 22.59 -3.29
N VAL A 409 -47.69 22.17 -3.22
CA VAL A 409 -48.79 22.83 -3.95
C VAL A 409 -49.91 23.22 -3.02
N HIS A 410 -50.63 24.27 -3.39
CA HIS A 410 -51.91 24.64 -2.79
C HIS A 410 -53.05 24.03 -3.62
N ASP A 411 -53.88 23.20 -3.03
CA ASP A 411 -55.12 22.72 -3.61
C ASP A 411 -56.27 23.71 -3.34
N ALA A 412 -56.64 24.44 -4.39
CA ALA A 412 -57.75 25.38 -4.34
C ALA A 412 -59.13 24.71 -4.51
N GLY A 413 -59.19 23.38 -4.61
CA GLY A 413 -60.35 22.62 -4.88
C GLY A 413 -60.71 22.56 -6.38
N GLY A 414 -61.56 21.58 -6.75
CA GLY A 414 -61.99 21.38 -8.14
C GLY A 414 -60.84 21.05 -9.11
N GLY A 415 -59.76 20.43 -8.60
CA GLY A 415 -58.57 20.02 -9.42
C GLY A 415 -57.63 21.19 -9.76
N ARG A 416 -57.83 22.37 -9.17
CA ARG A 416 -56.94 23.53 -9.36
C ARG A 416 -55.81 23.53 -8.34
N MET A 417 -54.59 23.20 -8.82
CA MET A 417 -53.37 23.23 -8.02
C MET A 417 -52.55 24.47 -8.35
N THR A 418 -52.04 25.15 -7.32
CA THR A 418 -51.12 26.29 -7.46
C THR A 418 -49.78 25.94 -6.84
N ASP A 419 -48.72 26.14 -7.61
CA ASP A 419 -47.38 25.89 -7.10
C ASP A 419 -47.01 26.85 -5.94
N VAL A 420 -46.48 26.31 -4.90
CA VAL A 420 -45.95 27.03 -3.73
C VAL A 420 -44.43 27.03 -3.78
N GLY A 421 -43.83 25.90 -4.07
CA GLY A 421 -42.37 25.77 -4.25
C GLY A 421 -41.96 24.33 -4.57
N LEU A 422 -40.76 24.22 -5.16
CA LEU A 422 -40.10 22.96 -5.46
C LEU A 422 -38.74 22.95 -4.78
N VAL A 423 -38.53 22.02 -3.88
CA VAL A 423 -37.28 21.86 -3.12
C VAL A 423 -36.63 20.56 -3.53
N ALA A 424 -35.32 20.55 -3.65
CA ALA A 424 -34.58 19.36 -3.99
C ALA A 424 -33.34 19.21 -3.10
N PHE A 425 -32.99 17.95 -2.80
CA PHE A 425 -31.82 17.62 -1.97
C PHE A 425 -31.25 16.28 -2.41
N ARG A 426 -29.95 16.09 -2.15
CA ARG A 426 -29.29 14.81 -2.40
C ARG A 426 -29.61 13.84 -1.26
N VAL A 427 -29.81 12.58 -1.61
CA VAL A 427 -30.03 11.51 -0.62
C VAL A 427 -28.88 11.44 0.38
N ALA A 428 -27.61 11.57 -0.12
CA ALA A 428 -26.43 11.59 0.73
C ALA A 428 -26.47 12.66 1.81
N ASP A 429 -26.97 13.87 1.51
CA ASP A 429 -27.05 14.97 2.47
C ASP A 429 -28.02 14.64 3.61
N LEU A 430 -29.14 13.98 3.28
CA LEU A 430 -30.12 13.56 4.28
C LEU A 430 -29.60 12.39 5.13
N VAL A 431 -28.92 11.41 4.51
CA VAL A 431 -28.30 10.28 5.22
C VAL A 431 -27.21 10.75 6.20
N ALA A 432 -26.43 11.76 5.81
CA ALA A 432 -25.34 12.30 6.63
C ALA A 432 -25.85 13.13 7.83
N ASN A 433 -26.90 13.94 7.62
CA ASN A 433 -27.37 14.91 8.61
C ASN A 433 -28.58 14.43 9.41
N ARG A 434 -29.25 13.36 8.97
CA ARG A 434 -30.50 12.79 9.54
C ARG A 434 -31.70 13.72 9.51
N GLU A 435 -31.50 15.01 9.52
CA GLU A 435 -32.55 16.04 9.44
C GLU A 435 -32.08 17.13 8.46
N VAL A 436 -32.96 17.56 7.58
CA VAL A 436 -32.71 18.65 6.63
C VAL A 436 -33.91 19.59 6.67
N ALA A 437 -33.63 20.89 6.84
CA ALA A 437 -34.59 21.97 6.68
C ALA A 437 -34.31 22.68 5.35
N LEU A 438 -35.30 22.76 4.47
CA LEU A 438 -35.17 23.27 3.11
C LEU A 438 -36.09 24.45 2.90
N SER A 439 -35.67 25.46 2.15
CA SER A 439 -36.48 26.63 1.81
C SER A 439 -36.24 27.01 0.33
N GLU A 440 -37.34 27.24 -0.40
CA GLU A 440 -37.29 27.71 -1.78
C GLU A 440 -38.65 28.26 -2.21
N GLY A 441 -38.62 29.36 -2.97
CA GLY A 441 -39.85 30.04 -3.44
C GLY A 441 -40.69 30.56 -2.28
N SER A 442 -41.96 30.15 -2.21
CA SER A 442 -42.83 30.48 -1.10
C SER A 442 -42.79 29.47 0.05
N VAL A 443 -41.96 28.46 0.00
CA VAL A 443 -41.67 27.53 1.09
C VAL A 443 -40.64 28.18 2.03
N THR A 444 -41.06 28.58 3.24
CA THR A 444 -40.19 29.14 4.27
C THR A 444 -39.33 28.08 4.90
N GLU A 445 -39.92 26.90 5.17
CA GLU A 445 -39.24 25.75 5.75
C GLU A 445 -40.00 24.46 5.42
N LEU A 446 -39.27 23.45 4.97
CA LEU A 446 -39.74 22.08 4.83
C LEU A 446 -38.79 21.20 5.61
N ARG A 447 -39.27 20.52 6.64
CA ARG A 447 -38.48 19.61 7.49
C ARG A 447 -38.68 18.17 7.10
N ILE A 448 -37.55 17.50 6.94
CA ILE A 448 -37.47 16.09 6.58
C ILE A 448 -36.51 15.42 7.52
N GLU A 449 -36.80 14.21 7.94
CA GLU A 449 -35.90 13.37 8.73
C GLU A 449 -35.67 12.06 8.02
N ALA A 450 -34.50 11.47 8.26
CA ALA A 450 -34.18 10.13 7.82
C ALA A 450 -33.57 9.28 8.92
N ASP A 451 -34.19 8.15 9.17
CA ASP A 451 -33.72 7.15 10.13
C ASP A 451 -33.49 5.82 9.39
N VAL A 452 -32.53 5.04 9.89
CA VAL A 452 -32.35 3.66 9.40
C VAL A 452 -33.65 2.89 9.69
N ALA A 453 -34.16 2.21 8.67
CA ALA A 453 -35.40 1.44 8.76
C ALA A 453 -35.12 -0.06 8.72
N ASP A 454 -35.95 -0.83 9.38
CA ASP A 454 -35.93 -2.30 9.26
C ASP A 454 -36.86 -2.80 8.12
N GLN A 455 -37.53 -1.89 7.44
CA GLN A 455 -38.48 -2.16 6.37
C GLN A 455 -37.76 -2.14 5.01
N PRO A 456 -38.23 -2.95 4.04
CA PRO A 456 -37.63 -2.95 2.71
C PRO A 456 -37.87 -1.65 1.94
N ASP A 457 -37.00 -1.40 0.94
CA ASP A 457 -37.12 -0.28 0.01
C ASP A 457 -38.53 -0.25 -0.63
N GLY A 458 -39.08 0.96 -0.75
CA GLY A 458 -40.40 1.19 -1.32
C GLY A 458 -41.57 1.05 -0.33
N THR A 459 -41.33 0.64 0.91
CA THR A 459 -42.37 0.70 1.96
C THR A 459 -42.74 2.15 2.24
N PHE A 460 -44.02 2.45 2.33
CA PHE A 460 -44.50 3.81 2.66
C PHE A 460 -45.67 3.79 3.63
N SER A 461 -45.87 4.88 4.36
CA SER A 461 -46.98 5.09 5.24
C SER A 461 -47.43 6.56 5.23
N GLY A 462 -48.71 6.82 5.46
CA GLY A 462 -49.27 8.19 5.51
C GLY A 462 -49.20 8.95 4.17
N LEU A 463 -48.75 8.29 3.08
CA LEU A 463 -48.66 8.85 1.75
C LEU A 463 -49.51 8.02 0.77
N THR A 464 -49.86 8.63 -0.36
CA THR A 464 -50.52 7.97 -1.50
C THR A 464 -49.52 7.91 -2.66
N GLN A 465 -49.27 6.74 -3.22
CA GLN A 465 -48.46 6.63 -4.40
C GLN A 465 -49.27 7.13 -5.64
N ILE A 466 -48.66 8.08 -6.37
CA ILE A 466 -49.35 8.76 -7.49
C ILE A 466 -48.62 8.52 -8.87
N GLY A 467 -47.44 7.91 -8.86
CA GLY A 467 -46.66 7.66 -10.06
C GLY A 467 -45.62 6.56 -9.83
N GLY A 468 -45.11 5.99 -10.95
CA GLY A 468 -44.16 4.90 -10.95
C GLY A 468 -44.78 3.50 -11.08
N ALA A 469 -44.01 2.52 -11.57
CA ALA A 469 -44.43 1.12 -11.57
C ALA A 469 -44.66 0.63 -10.14
N PRO A 470 -45.63 -0.26 -9.87
CA PRO A 470 -45.80 -0.85 -8.54
C PRO A 470 -44.48 -1.51 -8.11
N ALA A 471 -44.10 -1.30 -6.84
CA ALA A 471 -42.92 -1.93 -6.28
C ALA A 471 -42.96 -3.44 -6.51
N PRO A 472 -41.85 -4.09 -6.92
CA PRO A 472 -41.83 -5.54 -6.99
C PRO A 472 -42.21 -6.10 -5.61
N ALA A 473 -43.08 -7.12 -5.63
CA ALA A 473 -43.51 -7.81 -4.43
C ALA A 473 -42.27 -8.22 -3.61
N PRO A 474 -42.30 -8.09 -2.27
CA PRO A 474 -41.16 -8.46 -1.45
C PRO A 474 -40.74 -9.90 -1.78
N ALA A 475 -39.47 -10.10 -2.10
CA ALA A 475 -38.91 -11.43 -2.36
C ALA A 475 -39.23 -12.32 -1.15
N ALA A 476 -39.83 -13.49 -1.42
CA ALA A 476 -40.13 -14.44 -0.37
C ALA A 476 -38.83 -14.73 0.43
N PRO A 477 -38.89 -14.80 1.75
CA PRO A 477 -37.73 -15.06 2.57
C PRO A 477 -37.04 -16.36 2.08
N PRO A 478 -35.71 -16.39 2.03
CA PRO A 478 -34.99 -17.60 1.57
C PRO A 478 -35.42 -18.79 2.40
N VAL A 479 -35.93 -19.82 1.73
CA VAL A 479 -36.30 -21.10 2.36
C VAL A 479 -35.04 -21.66 3.01
N ARG A 480 -35.00 -21.73 4.33
CA ARG A 480 -33.92 -22.39 5.06
C ARG A 480 -33.79 -23.83 4.54
N PRO A 481 -32.60 -24.24 4.10
CA PRO A 481 -32.40 -25.65 3.77
C PRO A 481 -32.68 -26.52 4.99
N ALA A 482 -33.43 -27.59 4.78
CA ALA A 482 -33.71 -28.57 5.81
C ALA A 482 -32.40 -29.16 6.38
N PRO A 483 -32.29 -29.36 7.69
CA PRO A 483 -31.10 -29.99 8.27
C PRO A 483 -30.90 -31.39 7.66
N PRO A 484 -29.64 -31.81 7.42
CA PRO A 484 -29.35 -33.15 6.89
C PRO A 484 -29.83 -34.21 7.88
N PRO A 485 -30.30 -35.36 7.36
CA PRO A 485 -30.76 -36.45 8.23
C PRO A 485 -29.61 -36.92 9.11
N THR A 486 -29.83 -36.98 10.41
CA THR A 486 -28.93 -37.60 11.39
C THR A 486 -28.85 -39.10 11.10
N ARG A 487 -27.64 -39.57 10.78
CA ARG A 487 -27.28 -41.00 10.81
C ARG A 487 -26.67 -41.36 12.17
#